data_14b0ba2a896db47dd4a87d065aa67372
#
_entry.id   14b0ba2a896db47dd4a87d065aa67372
#
_cell.length_a   1.000
_cell.length_b   1.000
_cell.length_c   1.000
_cell.angle_alpha   90.00
_cell.angle_beta   90.00
_cell.angle_gamma   90.00
#
_symmetry.space_group_name_H-M   'P 1'
#
loop_
_entity.id
_entity.type
_entity.pdbx_description
1 polymer ?
#
loop_
_entity_poly.entity_id
_entity_poly.type
_entity_poly.pdbx_seq_one_letter_code
_entity_poly.pdbx_strand_id
1 'polypeptide(L)'
;MKFTKMHGCGNDYVYVNLFEEKLDDPARVSIYVSDRHFGIGSDGLITIGPSDKADFRMRIYNADGSEAEMCGNGIRCVEKYAYDHKLTDKTEISVETGAGIKYLTLYVEENKVSQVRVDMGEPILTPGDIPVVKADGSAYGDDYRVIDEPISAGNREW
;
A
#
# COMPACT_ATOMS: atom_id res chain seq x y z
N MET A 1 -20.13 7.96 -8.17
CA MET A 1 -18.85 7.81 -7.45
C MET A 1 -17.75 8.50 -8.26
N LYS A 2 -17.14 9.52 -7.71
CA LYS A 2 -15.92 10.11 -8.27
C LYS A 2 -14.71 9.27 -7.85
N PHE A 3 -13.76 9.12 -8.73
CA PHE A 3 -12.54 8.38 -8.46
C PHE A 3 -11.36 8.96 -9.21
N THR A 4 -10.16 8.61 -8.76
CA THR A 4 -8.91 8.86 -9.49
C THR A 4 -8.21 7.53 -9.69
N LYS A 5 -7.68 7.29 -10.89
CA LYS A 5 -6.87 6.10 -11.14
C LYS A 5 -5.39 6.50 -11.11
N MET A 6 -4.61 5.79 -10.28
CA MET A 6 -3.18 6.03 -10.12
C MET A 6 -2.43 4.71 -10.01
N HIS A 7 -1.13 4.75 -10.21
CA HIS A 7 -0.26 3.58 -10.01
C HIS A 7 1.07 3.97 -9.36
N GLY A 8 1.62 3.05 -8.58
CA GLY A 8 3.00 3.08 -8.13
C GLY A 8 3.75 1.86 -8.69
N CYS A 9 4.75 2.08 -9.53
CA CYS A 9 5.53 0.99 -10.15
C CYS A 9 4.68 -0.05 -10.93
N GLY A 10 3.60 0.39 -11.58
CA GLY A 10 2.69 -0.48 -12.33
C GLY A 10 1.56 -1.12 -11.52
N ASN A 11 1.66 -1.12 -10.20
CA ASN A 11 0.58 -1.57 -9.31
C ASN A 11 -0.50 -0.50 -9.23
N ASP A 12 -1.63 -0.71 -9.92
CA ASP A 12 -2.65 0.28 -10.20
C ASP A 12 -3.92 0.09 -9.36
N TYR A 13 -4.41 1.19 -8.79
CA TYR A 13 -5.63 1.20 -7.98
C TYR A 13 -6.60 2.28 -8.41
N VAL A 14 -7.88 2.06 -8.09
CA VAL A 14 -8.92 3.07 -8.08
C VAL A 14 -8.93 3.73 -6.70
N TYR A 15 -8.75 5.04 -6.64
CA TYR A 15 -8.73 5.82 -5.39
C TYR A 15 -10.03 6.57 -5.22
N VAL A 16 -10.66 6.47 -4.04
CA VAL A 16 -11.89 7.16 -3.69
C VAL A 16 -11.69 8.01 -2.44
N ASN A 17 -11.99 9.29 -2.57
CA ASN A 17 -11.92 10.25 -1.49
C ASN A 17 -13.22 10.22 -0.66
N LEU A 18 -13.15 9.66 0.55
CA LEU A 18 -14.29 9.55 1.46
C LEU A 18 -14.64 10.86 2.19
N PHE A 19 -13.87 11.94 1.99
CA PHE A 19 -14.29 13.28 2.42
C PHE A 19 -15.37 13.85 1.49
N GLU A 20 -15.49 13.35 0.26
CA GLU A 20 -16.45 13.80 -0.74
C GLU A 20 -17.47 12.72 -1.13
N GLU A 21 -17.08 11.44 -1.07
CA GLU A 21 -17.87 10.30 -1.50
C GLU A 21 -18.22 9.38 -0.33
N LYS A 22 -19.35 8.73 -0.42
CA LYS A 22 -19.75 7.69 0.53
C LYS A 22 -19.77 6.33 -0.17
N LEU A 23 -19.10 5.35 0.41
CA LEU A 23 -19.14 3.95 -0.01
C LEU A 23 -19.71 3.10 1.11
N ASP A 24 -20.87 2.49 0.89
CA ASP A 24 -21.49 1.63 1.90
C ASP A 24 -20.81 0.25 1.98
N ASP A 25 -20.30 -0.27 0.86
CA ASP A 25 -19.60 -1.57 0.77
C ASP A 25 -18.39 -1.46 -0.16
N PRO A 26 -17.24 -0.95 0.33
CA PRO A 26 -16.04 -0.80 -0.48
C PRO A 26 -15.49 -2.13 -1.02
N ALA A 27 -15.62 -3.22 -0.27
CA ALA A 27 -15.18 -4.55 -0.70
C ALA A 27 -15.91 -5.00 -1.98
N ARG A 28 -17.23 -4.88 -1.98
CA ARG A 28 -18.05 -5.19 -3.14
C ARG A 28 -17.78 -4.24 -4.31
N VAL A 29 -17.62 -2.94 -4.03
CA VAL A 29 -17.28 -1.96 -5.06
C VAL A 29 -15.94 -2.29 -5.70
N SER A 30 -14.94 -2.74 -4.91
CA SER A 30 -13.64 -3.16 -5.43
C SER A 30 -13.75 -4.25 -6.50
N ILE A 31 -14.54 -5.28 -6.25
CA ILE A 31 -14.75 -6.37 -7.22
C ILE A 31 -15.24 -5.82 -8.58
N TYR A 32 -16.21 -4.93 -8.58
CA TYR A 32 -16.76 -4.39 -9.83
C TYR A 32 -15.82 -3.42 -10.54
N VAL A 33 -15.19 -2.49 -9.80
CA VAL A 33 -14.35 -1.47 -10.43
C VAL A 33 -13.02 -2.03 -10.89
N SER A 34 -12.55 -3.13 -10.30
CA SER A 34 -11.27 -3.75 -10.64
C SER A 34 -11.32 -4.60 -11.89
N ASP A 35 -12.51 -5.05 -12.31
CA ASP A 35 -12.66 -5.79 -13.56
C ASP A 35 -12.08 -5.00 -14.74
N ARG A 36 -11.10 -5.59 -15.46
CA ARG A 36 -10.37 -4.91 -16.54
C ARG A 36 -11.14 -4.88 -17.86
N HIS A 37 -12.26 -5.61 -17.96
CA HIS A 37 -13.10 -5.67 -19.15
C HIS A 37 -14.39 -4.89 -18.98
N PHE A 38 -15.04 -5.01 -17.82
CA PHE A 38 -16.37 -4.43 -17.58
C PHE A 38 -16.37 -3.33 -16.51
N GLY A 39 -15.26 -3.17 -15.78
CA GLY A 39 -15.05 -2.12 -14.78
C GLY A 39 -14.12 -1.03 -15.26
N ILE A 40 -13.48 -0.35 -14.30
CA ILE A 40 -12.42 0.63 -14.54
C ILE A 40 -11.11 -0.10 -14.87
N GLY A 41 -10.93 -1.28 -14.29
CA GLY A 41 -9.74 -2.12 -14.40
C GLY A 41 -8.63 -1.66 -13.45
N SER A 42 -8.28 -2.47 -12.47
CA SER A 42 -7.23 -2.17 -11.49
C SER A 42 -6.86 -3.42 -10.67
N ASP A 43 -5.80 -3.31 -9.88
CA ASP A 43 -5.44 -4.34 -8.89
C ASP A 43 -6.36 -4.28 -7.65
N GLY A 44 -7.13 -3.21 -7.50
CA GLY A 44 -8.06 -3.03 -6.39
C GLY A 44 -8.54 -1.59 -6.22
N LEU A 45 -9.17 -1.36 -5.07
CA LEU A 45 -9.71 -0.08 -4.63
C LEU A 45 -8.96 0.40 -3.38
N ILE A 46 -8.58 1.66 -3.34
CA ILE A 46 -8.06 2.33 -2.14
C ILE A 46 -9.00 3.46 -1.75
N THR A 47 -9.38 3.51 -0.48
CA THR A 47 -10.13 4.62 0.08
C THR A 47 -9.23 5.54 0.89
N ILE A 48 -9.45 6.85 0.78
CA ILE A 48 -8.77 7.91 1.53
C ILE A 48 -9.84 8.60 2.37
N GLY A 49 -9.74 8.52 3.68
CA GLY A 49 -10.75 9.05 4.59
C GLY A 49 -10.19 9.66 5.86
N PRO A 50 -11.07 10.15 6.74
CA PRO A 50 -10.68 10.70 8.03
C PRO A 50 -10.13 9.61 8.95
N SER A 51 -9.24 10.01 9.87
CA SER A 51 -8.71 9.20 10.96
C SER A 51 -8.77 9.98 12.27
N ASP A 52 -9.02 9.28 13.37
CA ASP A 52 -8.91 9.84 14.72
C ASP A 52 -7.49 9.73 15.29
N LYS A 53 -6.57 9.06 14.57
CA LYS A 53 -5.23 8.71 15.04
C LYS A 53 -4.11 9.26 14.17
N ALA A 54 -4.42 9.69 12.95
CA ALA A 54 -3.47 10.12 11.94
C ALA A 54 -4.10 11.24 11.08
N ASP A 55 -3.32 11.82 10.18
CA ASP A 55 -3.84 12.85 9.26
C ASP A 55 -4.88 12.26 8.30
N PHE A 56 -4.66 11.03 7.84
CA PHE A 56 -5.56 10.29 6.95
C PHE A 56 -5.67 8.82 7.36
N ARG A 57 -6.73 8.18 6.87
CA ARG A 57 -6.91 6.73 6.93
C ARG A 57 -6.95 6.16 5.52
N MET A 58 -6.15 5.14 5.28
CA MET A 58 -6.12 4.36 4.05
C MET A 58 -6.68 2.97 4.31
N ARG A 59 -7.63 2.52 3.47
CA ARG A 59 -8.04 1.12 3.41
C ARG A 59 -7.89 0.61 1.99
N ILE A 60 -7.48 -0.64 1.87
CA ILE A 60 -7.14 -1.29 0.61
C ILE A 60 -8.02 -2.50 0.43
N TYR A 61 -8.67 -2.60 -0.71
CA TYR A 61 -9.48 -3.73 -1.11
C TYR A 61 -8.92 -4.28 -2.42
N ASN A 62 -8.51 -5.55 -2.41
CA ASN A 62 -8.02 -6.24 -3.60
C ASN A 62 -9.15 -6.42 -4.63
N ALA A 63 -8.79 -6.84 -5.85
CA ALA A 63 -9.77 -7.08 -6.92
C ALA A 63 -10.80 -8.17 -6.58
N ASP A 64 -10.51 -9.05 -5.64
CA ASP A 64 -11.43 -10.08 -5.12
C ASP A 64 -12.30 -9.60 -3.95
N GLY A 65 -12.14 -8.35 -3.51
CA GLY A 65 -12.84 -7.73 -2.39
C GLY A 65 -12.19 -8.00 -1.02
N SER A 66 -11.15 -8.80 -0.93
CA SER A 66 -10.41 -8.98 0.32
C SER A 66 -9.72 -7.70 0.75
N GLU A 67 -9.64 -7.43 2.06
CA GLU A 67 -8.94 -6.25 2.58
C GLU A 67 -7.47 -6.58 2.84
N ALA A 68 -6.57 -5.71 2.37
CA ALA A 68 -5.14 -5.79 2.62
C ALA A 68 -4.72 -4.77 3.69
N GLU A 69 -3.76 -5.14 4.53
CA GLU A 69 -3.32 -4.31 5.64
C GLU A 69 -2.45 -3.13 5.18
N MET A 70 -1.62 -3.32 4.15
CA MET A 70 -0.66 -2.32 3.67
C MET A 70 -0.30 -2.53 2.19
N CYS A 71 -0.06 -1.42 1.48
CA CYS A 71 0.52 -1.40 0.14
C CYS A 71 1.48 -0.21 0.02
N GLY A 72 2.78 -0.49 -0.03
CA GLY A 72 3.82 0.55 -0.14
C GLY A 72 3.72 1.38 -1.43
N ASN A 73 3.26 0.79 -2.53
CA ASN A 73 2.99 1.51 -3.76
C ASN A 73 1.75 2.40 -3.63
N GLY A 74 0.68 1.84 -3.07
CA GLY A 74 -0.60 2.54 -2.92
C GLY A 74 -0.53 3.74 -1.99
N ILE A 75 0.18 3.62 -0.86
CA ILE A 75 0.27 4.72 0.11
C ILE A 75 0.99 5.94 -0.47
N ARG A 76 1.99 5.77 -1.35
CA ARG A 76 2.64 6.89 -2.02
C ARG A 76 1.67 7.67 -2.92
N CYS A 77 0.75 6.95 -3.56
CA CYS A 77 -0.32 7.57 -4.35
C CYS A 77 -1.34 8.30 -3.47
N VAL A 78 -1.70 7.74 -2.30
CA VAL A 78 -2.61 8.40 -1.32
C VAL A 78 -2.08 9.78 -0.94
N GLU A 79 -0.79 9.86 -0.61
CA GLU A 79 -0.16 11.10 -0.18
C GLU A 79 -0.06 12.12 -1.32
N LYS A 80 0.35 11.65 -2.50
CA LYS A 80 0.35 12.52 -3.69
C LYS A 80 -1.05 13.04 -3.97
N TYR A 81 -2.07 12.20 -3.87
CA TYR A 81 -3.45 12.61 -4.03
C TYR A 81 -3.84 13.67 -3.00
N ALA A 82 -3.59 13.41 -1.72
CA ALA A 82 -3.98 14.30 -0.64
C ALA A 82 -3.37 15.70 -0.80
N TYR A 83 -2.10 15.80 -1.14
CA TYR A 83 -1.42 17.07 -1.36
C TYR A 83 -1.87 17.77 -2.66
N ASP A 84 -1.84 17.06 -3.78
CA ASP A 84 -2.15 17.63 -5.10
C ASP A 84 -3.63 18.08 -5.20
N HIS A 85 -4.54 17.42 -4.47
CA HIS A 85 -5.97 17.78 -4.38
C HIS A 85 -6.32 18.71 -3.22
N LYS A 86 -5.30 19.22 -2.49
CA LYS A 86 -5.49 20.21 -1.41
C LYS A 86 -6.30 19.71 -0.22
N LEU A 87 -6.23 18.42 0.08
CA LEU A 87 -6.74 17.88 1.34
C LEU A 87 -5.80 18.24 2.50
N THR A 88 -4.54 18.52 2.20
CA THR A 88 -3.51 19.00 3.13
C THR A 88 -2.48 19.87 2.43
N ASP A 89 -1.78 20.70 3.17
CA ASP A 89 -0.59 21.46 2.76
C ASP A 89 0.69 20.97 3.46
N LYS A 90 0.57 19.97 4.33
CA LYS A 90 1.71 19.37 5.04
C LYS A 90 2.58 18.55 4.08
N THR A 91 3.89 18.56 4.35
CA THR A 91 4.88 17.72 3.66
C THR A 91 5.36 16.54 4.51
N GLU A 92 5.01 16.52 5.80
CA GLU A 92 5.15 15.38 6.68
C GLU A 92 3.77 14.95 7.15
N ILE A 93 3.37 13.73 6.87
CA ILE A 93 2.02 13.23 6.98
C ILE A 93 2.04 11.85 7.63
N SER A 94 1.02 11.60 8.45
CA SER A 94 0.77 10.29 9.04
C SER A 94 -0.48 9.65 8.42
N VAL A 95 -0.41 8.34 8.16
CA VAL A 95 -1.52 7.56 7.60
C VAL A 95 -1.81 6.34 8.43
N GLU A 96 -3.04 6.22 8.90
CA GLU A 96 -3.55 5.01 9.52
C GLU A 96 -3.81 3.95 8.45
N THR A 97 -3.19 2.77 8.60
CA THR A 97 -3.35 1.60 7.75
C THR A 97 -3.71 0.38 8.58
N GLY A 98 -4.06 -0.75 7.96
CA GLY A 98 -4.26 -2.03 8.66
C GLY A 98 -3.00 -2.51 9.39
N ALA A 99 -1.81 -2.16 8.89
CA ALA A 99 -0.51 -2.47 9.50
C ALA A 99 0.02 -1.34 10.42
N GLY A 100 -0.88 -0.54 11.02
CA GLY A 100 -0.53 0.56 11.92
C GLY A 100 -0.33 1.89 11.21
N ILE A 101 0.16 2.89 11.96
CA ILE A 101 0.41 4.23 11.43
C ILE A 101 1.74 4.25 10.69
N LYS A 102 1.73 4.81 9.48
CA LYS A 102 2.92 5.05 8.66
C LYS A 102 3.19 6.54 8.56
N TYR A 103 4.47 6.90 8.57
CA TYR A 103 4.94 8.28 8.46
C TYR A 103 5.58 8.50 7.10
N LEU A 104 5.20 9.59 6.46
CA LEU A 104 5.60 9.88 5.09
C LEU A 104 6.16 11.31 4.98
N THR A 105 7.18 11.45 4.14
CA THR A 105 7.76 12.75 3.76
C THR A 105 7.53 13.00 2.28
N LEU A 106 6.93 14.12 1.94
CA LEU A 106 6.65 14.54 0.57
C LEU A 106 7.75 15.47 0.05
N TYR A 107 8.22 15.21 -1.15
CA TYR A 107 9.09 16.13 -1.90
C TYR A 107 8.24 16.82 -2.96
N VAL A 108 8.17 18.15 -2.86
CA VAL A 108 7.26 18.96 -3.67
C VAL A 108 8.07 19.82 -4.65
N GLU A 109 7.71 19.76 -5.92
CA GLU A 109 8.25 20.57 -6.99
C GLU A 109 7.09 21.21 -7.77
N GLU A 110 7.17 22.48 -8.07
CA GLU A 110 6.13 23.22 -8.80
C GLU A 110 4.71 23.04 -8.23
N ASN A 111 4.59 23.01 -6.90
CA ASN A 111 3.35 22.78 -6.16
C ASN A 111 2.69 21.41 -6.38
N LYS A 112 3.46 20.40 -6.79
CA LYS A 112 3.04 19.00 -6.92
C LYS A 112 4.03 18.06 -6.26
N VAL A 113 3.54 16.96 -5.75
CA VAL A 113 4.40 15.92 -5.19
C VAL A 113 5.16 15.22 -6.32
N SER A 114 6.49 15.31 -6.28
CA SER A 114 7.40 14.62 -7.19
C SER A 114 7.85 13.26 -6.66
N GLN A 115 8.11 13.17 -5.34
CA GLN A 115 8.53 11.94 -4.67
C GLN A 115 7.87 11.81 -3.30
N VAL A 116 7.74 10.57 -2.81
CA VAL A 116 7.25 10.25 -1.47
C VAL A 116 8.18 9.24 -0.82
N ARG A 117 8.69 9.59 0.35
CA ARG A 117 9.41 8.68 1.23
C ARG A 117 8.44 8.11 2.26
N VAL A 118 8.43 6.79 2.42
CA VAL A 118 7.59 6.09 3.40
C VAL A 118 8.49 5.41 4.42
N ASP A 119 8.23 5.63 5.71
CA ASP A 119 8.84 4.82 6.77
C ASP A 119 8.07 3.50 6.88
N MET A 120 8.68 2.43 6.40
CA MET A 120 8.11 1.08 6.44
C MET A 120 8.39 0.35 7.74
N GLY A 121 9.25 0.91 8.61
CA GLY A 121 9.77 0.27 9.81
C GLY A 121 10.94 -0.68 9.51
N GLU A 122 11.35 -1.43 10.52
CA GLU A 122 12.44 -2.39 10.40
C GLU A 122 12.00 -3.68 9.69
N PRO A 123 12.88 -4.30 8.88
CA PRO A 123 12.56 -5.57 8.25
C PRO A 123 12.51 -6.70 9.27
N ILE A 124 11.57 -7.60 9.12
CA ILE A 124 11.51 -8.85 9.89
C ILE A 124 12.50 -9.83 9.28
N LEU A 125 13.48 -10.29 10.05
CA LEU A 125 14.56 -11.17 9.60
C LEU A 125 14.58 -12.51 10.33
N THR A 126 13.71 -12.71 11.32
CA THR A 126 13.58 -13.96 12.06
C THR A 126 12.89 -15.01 11.18
N PRO A 127 13.53 -16.16 10.90
CA PRO A 127 13.01 -17.14 9.95
C PRO A 127 11.60 -17.64 10.25
N GLY A 128 11.27 -17.82 11.52
CA GLY A 128 9.94 -18.25 11.96
C GLY A 128 8.83 -17.25 11.70
N ASP A 129 9.18 -15.94 11.74
CA ASP A 129 8.22 -14.83 11.55
C ASP A 129 7.95 -14.55 10.06
N ILE A 130 8.88 -14.94 9.17
CA ILE A 130 8.78 -14.75 7.70
C ILE A 130 8.64 -16.08 6.95
N PRO A 131 8.14 -17.13 7.56
CA PRO A 131 8.13 -18.58 7.29
C PRO A 131 9.15 -19.06 6.25
N VAL A 132 10.44 -18.80 6.49
CA VAL A 132 11.56 -19.22 5.62
C VAL A 132 12.20 -20.48 6.19
N VAL A 133 12.49 -21.43 5.32
CA VAL A 133 13.22 -22.69 5.64
C VAL A 133 14.46 -22.81 4.77
N LYS A 134 15.43 -23.63 5.20
CA LYS A 134 16.61 -23.94 4.40
C LYS A 134 16.25 -24.73 3.14
N ALA A 135 17.16 -24.79 2.19
CA ALA A 135 16.97 -25.50 0.91
C ALA A 135 16.62 -26.99 1.07
N ASP A 136 17.05 -27.63 2.18
CA ASP A 136 16.71 -29.02 2.53
C ASP A 136 15.37 -29.17 3.27
N GLY A 137 14.65 -28.07 3.47
CA GLY A 137 13.36 -28.01 4.19
C GLY A 137 13.50 -27.95 5.70
N SER A 138 14.70 -27.97 6.26
CA SER A 138 14.90 -27.85 7.71
C SER A 138 14.74 -26.40 8.17
N ALA A 139 14.35 -26.23 9.46
CA ALA A 139 14.23 -24.92 10.07
C ALA A 139 15.61 -24.30 10.37
N TYR A 140 15.67 -23.00 10.36
CA TYR A 140 16.79 -22.26 10.95
C TYR A 140 16.68 -22.27 12.49
N GLY A 141 17.82 -22.00 13.17
CA GLY A 141 17.79 -21.79 14.62
C GLY A 141 17.07 -20.48 15.01
N ASP A 142 16.57 -20.42 16.24
CA ASP A 142 15.78 -19.29 16.75
C ASP A 142 16.54 -17.95 16.73
N ASP A 143 17.86 -17.98 16.92
CA ASP A 143 18.74 -16.80 16.91
C ASP A 143 19.22 -16.39 15.51
N TYR A 144 18.85 -17.16 14.47
CA TYR A 144 19.28 -16.90 13.11
C TYR A 144 18.54 -15.71 12.49
N ARG A 145 19.25 -14.92 11.72
CA ARG A 145 18.66 -13.82 10.91
C ARG A 145 18.90 -14.11 9.44
N VAL A 146 17.86 -14.07 8.65
CA VAL A 146 17.92 -14.29 7.19
C VAL A 146 18.45 -13.01 6.54
N ILE A 147 19.73 -12.99 6.21
CA ILE A 147 20.41 -11.87 5.57
C ILE A 147 21.34 -12.44 4.50
N ASP A 148 21.21 -11.95 3.27
CA ASP A 148 22.04 -12.32 2.13
C ASP A 148 22.09 -13.84 1.87
N GLU A 149 20.98 -14.53 2.12
CA GLU A 149 20.86 -15.96 1.87
C GLU A 149 20.77 -16.25 0.36
N PRO A 150 21.60 -17.16 -0.18
CA PRO A 150 21.51 -17.52 -1.57
C PRO A 150 20.17 -18.21 -1.86
N ILE A 151 19.50 -17.76 -2.90
CA ILE A 151 18.22 -18.33 -3.35
C ILE A 151 18.40 -18.91 -4.73
N SER A 152 18.01 -20.18 -4.91
CA SER A 152 17.93 -20.81 -6.23
C SER A 152 16.52 -20.75 -6.76
N ALA A 153 16.32 -20.09 -7.89
CA ALA A 153 15.04 -20.01 -8.58
C ALA A 153 15.21 -20.36 -10.06
N GLY A 154 14.61 -21.47 -10.48
CA GLY A 154 14.82 -22.03 -11.81
C GLY A 154 16.28 -22.45 -12.00
N ASN A 155 16.96 -21.88 -13.00
CA ASN A 155 18.37 -22.17 -13.32
C ASN A 155 19.34 -21.07 -12.83
N ARG A 156 18.94 -20.23 -11.89
CA ARG A 156 19.77 -19.11 -11.40
C ARG A 156 19.87 -19.14 -9.88
N GLU A 157 21.06 -18.81 -9.41
CA GLU A 157 21.30 -18.39 -8.02
C GLU A 157 21.24 -16.87 -7.93
N TRP A 158 20.69 -16.39 -6.82
CA TRP A 158 20.49 -14.95 -6.52
C TRP A 158 21.11 -14.62 -5.18
#